data_3d601d5bfa82a274b2fd7d5ea2079f0b
#
_entry.id   3d601d5bfa82a274b2fd7d5ea2079f0b
#
_cell.length_a   1.000
_cell.length_b   1.000
_cell.length_c   1.000
_cell.angle_alpha   90.00
_cell.angle_beta   90.00
_cell.angle_gamma   90.00
#
_symmetry.space_group_name_H-M   'P 1'
#
loop_
_entity.id
_entity.type
_entity.pdbx_description
1 polymer ?
#
loop_
_entity_poly.entity_id
_entity_poly.type
_entity_poly.pdbx_seq_one_letter_code
_entity_poly.pdbx_strand_id
1 'polypeptide(L)'
;TVVGILKDTQYETDIKIDNLAPIAKHFREVRKKYADFEGSLKGVDARIITSQVPGGMLTNLESQLKEQNAIDKFDEVIDEIPNVRSDLGYIPLVTPTSQIVGTQAVINVLNDERYKVITKETQAILKGEYGKTPADVDKKLQNKVLGDKDPITCRPADLIDENEYKLTKEKYLKSLEENNISVDDTEENILIYTLFPEIGLKFLKNKENKDCFEKSPTQLSEEKNGYYKVVIDETDYVVKYSQTDEPEIINGNSNPELQSNNNEPASDKTGMVINAPLAGNIFRIEKNIGDTVSNDETVIVLEAMKMETTIKTPTNGKIKQIFIKNGDKVQSGDPLFELI
;
A
#
# COMPACT_ATOMS: atom_id res chain seq x y z
N THR A 1 -30.13 5.69 13.01
CA THR A 1 -29.72 5.33 14.40
C THR A 1 -29.41 6.58 15.21
N VAL A 2 -28.46 7.44 14.80
CA VAL A 2 -28.05 8.66 15.57
C VAL A 2 -29.25 9.56 15.85
N VAL A 3 -30.05 9.89 14.83
CA VAL A 3 -31.28 10.70 15.00
C VAL A 3 -32.24 10.10 16.03
N GLY A 4 -32.41 8.75 16.01
CA GLY A 4 -33.28 8.08 16.98
C GLY A 4 -32.72 8.06 18.41
N ILE A 5 -31.39 8.01 18.57
CA ILE A 5 -30.74 8.07 19.88
C ILE A 5 -30.85 9.48 20.49
N LEU A 6 -30.74 10.51 19.64
CA LEU A 6 -30.75 11.89 20.08
C LEU A 6 -32.15 12.46 20.28
N LYS A 7 -33.22 11.71 19.87
CA LYS A 7 -34.59 12.14 20.02
C LYS A 7 -34.93 12.36 21.50
N ASP A 8 -35.71 13.40 21.79
CA ASP A 8 -36.10 13.82 23.11
C ASP A 8 -34.94 14.24 24.05
N THR A 9 -33.75 14.54 23.46
CA THR A 9 -32.59 15.07 24.18
C THR A 9 -32.34 16.54 23.79
N GLN A 10 -31.44 17.23 24.52
CA GLN A 10 -30.98 18.57 24.15
C GLN A 10 -30.22 18.65 22.79
N TYR A 11 -29.90 17.50 22.22
CA TYR A 11 -29.20 17.36 20.92
C TYR A 11 -30.13 16.84 19.82
N GLU A 12 -31.44 16.86 20.05
CA GLU A 12 -32.43 16.46 19.04
C GLU A 12 -32.27 17.32 17.78
N THR A 13 -32.45 16.70 16.63
CA THR A 13 -32.34 17.34 15.33
C THR A 13 -33.70 17.43 14.65
N ASP A 14 -33.88 18.39 13.72
CA ASP A 14 -35.11 18.55 12.92
C ASP A 14 -35.28 17.45 11.85
N ILE A 15 -34.34 16.49 11.78
CA ILE A 15 -34.36 15.41 10.79
C ILE A 15 -35.41 14.37 11.16
N LYS A 16 -36.43 14.23 10.32
CA LYS A 16 -37.51 13.23 10.50
C LYS A 16 -37.02 11.83 10.09
N ILE A 17 -37.18 10.86 10.98
CA ILE A 17 -36.79 9.46 10.74
C ILE A 17 -37.54 8.88 9.52
N ASP A 18 -38.77 9.27 9.31
CA ASP A 18 -39.59 8.81 8.18
C ASP A 18 -38.97 9.19 6.81
N ASN A 19 -38.28 10.33 6.75
CA ASN A 19 -37.57 10.75 5.55
C ASN A 19 -36.28 9.92 5.33
N LEU A 20 -35.68 9.41 6.39
CA LEU A 20 -34.46 8.58 6.32
C LEU A 20 -34.75 7.12 5.96
N ALA A 21 -35.95 6.61 6.24
CA ALA A 21 -36.29 5.21 6.01
C ALA A 21 -36.18 4.78 4.54
N PRO A 22 -36.76 5.51 3.54
CA PRO A 22 -36.58 5.16 2.13
C PRO A 22 -35.12 5.29 1.64
N ILE A 23 -34.38 6.28 2.13
CA ILE A 23 -32.96 6.46 1.84
C ILE A 23 -32.18 5.26 2.36
N ALA A 24 -32.41 4.86 3.60
CA ALA A 24 -31.75 3.72 4.21
C ALA A 24 -32.10 2.39 3.47
N LYS A 25 -33.33 2.25 2.97
CA LYS A 25 -33.71 1.10 2.14
C LYS A 25 -32.92 1.07 0.83
N HIS A 26 -32.83 2.19 0.14
CA HIS A 26 -32.07 2.29 -1.10
C HIS A 26 -30.60 1.91 -0.89
N PHE A 27 -29.93 2.53 0.10
CA PHE A 27 -28.51 2.25 0.34
C PHE A 27 -28.21 0.84 0.87
N ARG A 28 -29.17 0.17 1.52
CA ARG A 28 -29.01 -1.27 1.83
C ARG A 28 -28.91 -2.12 0.57
N GLU A 29 -29.67 -1.81 -0.48
CA GLU A 29 -29.54 -2.51 -1.75
C GLU A 29 -28.24 -2.16 -2.49
N VAL A 30 -27.85 -0.88 -2.49
CA VAL A 30 -26.58 -0.44 -3.05
C VAL A 30 -25.41 -1.15 -2.35
N ARG A 31 -25.44 -1.25 -1.01
CA ARG A 31 -24.38 -1.91 -0.22
C ARG A 31 -24.13 -3.36 -0.64
N LYS A 32 -25.15 -4.09 -1.06
CA LYS A 32 -24.99 -5.49 -1.52
C LYS A 32 -24.02 -5.60 -2.71
N LYS A 33 -23.96 -4.58 -3.57
CA LYS A 33 -23.03 -4.54 -4.71
C LYS A 33 -21.55 -4.43 -4.30
N TYR A 34 -21.30 -4.00 -3.07
CA TYR A 34 -19.97 -3.80 -2.51
C TYR A 34 -19.63 -4.83 -1.43
N ALA A 35 -20.38 -5.95 -1.38
CA ALA A 35 -20.20 -6.98 -0.35
C ALA A 35 -18.79 -7.57 -0.34
N ASP A 36 -18.14 -7.67 -1.49
CA ASP A 36 -16.78 -8.21 -1.65
C ASP A 36 -15.71 -7.29 -1.04
N PHE A 37 -16.03 -6.01 -0.85
CA PHE A 37 -15.15 -5.02 -0.19
C PHE A 37 -15.43 -4.89 1.31
N GLU A 38 -16.43 -5.58 1.84
CA GLU A 38 -16.74 -5.56 3.27
C GLU A 38 -15.87 -6.57 4.03
N GLY A 39 -15.27 -6.11 5.15
CA GLY A 39 -14.60 -7.01 6.08
C GLY A 39 -15.55 -8.00 6.74
N SER A 40 -14.99 -9.05 7.35
CA SER A 40 -15.75 -10.06 8.09
C SER A 40 -16.30 -9.51 9.42
N LEU A 41 -15.70 -8.46 9.96
CA LEU A 41 -16.04 -7.85 11.24
C LEU A 41 -17.31 -6.99 11.10
N LYS A 42 -18.48 -7.65 11.24
CA LYS A 42 -19.78 -6.98 11.18
C LYS A 42 -20.36 -6.85 12.59
N GLY A 43 -20.42 -5.65 13.11
CA GLY A 43 -21.03 -5.38 14.42
C GLY A 43 -20.06 -4.82 15.45
N VAL A 44 -20.37 -4.98 16.74
CA VAL A 44 -19.54 -4.53 17.86
C VAL A 44 -18.51 -5.62 18.19
N ASP A 45 -17.24 -5.26 18.17
CA ASP A 45 -16.14 -6.13 18.58
C ASP A 45 -15.54 -5.61 19.89
N ALA A 46 -15.62 -6.39 20.96
CA ALA A 46 -15.13 -6.01 22.28
C ALA A 46 -13.59 -5.86 22.32
N ARG A 47 -12.86 -6.43 21.38
CA ARG A 47 -11.40 -6.26 21.24
C ARG A 47 -11.02 -4.80 21.04
N ILE A 48 -11.89 -3.97 20.45
CA ILE A 48 -11.69 -2.51 20.35
C ILE A 48 -11.41 -1.87 21.71
N ILE A 49 -12.04 -2.35 22.77
CA ILE A 49 -11.89 -1.79 24.12
C ILE A 49 -10.56 -2.22 24.74
N THR A 50 -10.19 -3.48 24.59
CA THR A 50 -8.97 -4.06 25.18
C THR A 50 -7.70 -3.62 24.46
N SER A 51 -7.69 -3.71 23.13
CA SER A 51 -6.56 -3.32 22.30
C SER A 51 -6.51 -1.83 21.95
N GLN A 52 -7.56 -1.07 22.29
CA GLN A 52 -7.71 0.36 22.00
C GLN A 52 -7.61 0.70 20.49
N VAL A 53 -7.95 -0.26 19.63
CA VAL A 53 -7.88 -0.12 18.17
C VAL A 53 -9.21 0.37 17.62
N PRO A 54 -9.28 1.50 16.90
CA PRO A 54 -10.50 1.98 16.28
C PRO A 54 -11.07 0.97 15.26
N GLY A 55 -12.41 0.82 15.21
CA GLY A 55 -13.06 -0.17 14.35
C GLY A 55 -12.72 -0.06 12.86
N GLY A 56 -12.53 1.15 12.33
CA GLY A 56 -12.06 1.35 10.95
C GLY A 56 -10.65 0.83 10.69
N MET A 57 -9.79 0.85 11.72
CA MET A 57 -8.44 0.27 11.64
C MET A 57 -8.49 -1.25 11.56
N LEU A 58 -9.38 -1.91 12.31
CA LEU A 58 -9.54 -3.37 12.27
C LEU A 58 -9.90 -3.88 10.87
N THR A 59 -10.83 -3.22 10.20
CA THR A 59 -11.22 -3.59 8.83
C THR A 59 -10.06 -3.43 7.85
N ASN A 60 -9.27 -2.36 7.99
CA ASN A 60 -8.08 -2.17 7.16
C ASN A 60 -7.03 -3.25 7.43
N LEU A 61 -6.78 -3.59 8.70
CA LEU A 61 -5.86 -4.66 9.08
C LEU A 61 -6.29 -6.02 8.52
N GLU A 62 -7.57 -6.34 8.60
CA GLU A 62 -8.10 -7.57 8.01
C GLU A 62 -7.80 -7.65 6.52
N SER A 63 -8.05 -6.57 5.76
CA SER A 63 -7.77 -6.52 4.33
C SER A 63 -6.27 -6.64 4.05
N GLN A 64 -5.44 -5.94 4.81
CA GLN A 64 -3.98 -5.98 4.67
C GLN A 64 -3.41 -7.37 4.95
N LEU A 65 -3.88 -8.06 6.00
CA LEU A 65 -3.43 -9.40 6.33
C LEU A 65 -3.91 -10.44 5.31
N LYS A 66 -5.11 -10.26 4.71
CA LYS A 66 -5.57 -11.08 3.59
C LYS A 66 -4.67 -10.93 2.37
N GLU A 67 -4.25 -9.70 2.04
CA GLU A 67 -3.29 -9.43 0.94
C GLU A 67 -1.93 -10.08 1.20
N GLN A 68 -1.53 -10.21 2.48
CA GLN A 68 -0.29 -10.87 2.90
C GLN A 68 -0.44 -12.39 3.10
N ASN A 69 -1.61 -12.98 2.86
CA ASN A 69 -1.95 -14.38 3.16
C ASN A 69 -1.68 -14.76 4.63
N ALA A 70 -1.86 -13.83 5.56
CA ALA A 70 -1.53 -13.95 6.98
C ALA A 70 -2.71 -13.59 7.90
N ILE A 71 -3.93 -13.89 7.48
CA ILE A 71 -5.14 -13.59 8.26
C ILE A 71 -5.20 -14.34 9.59
N ASP A 72 -4.56 -15.50 9.68
CA ASP A 72 -4.39 -16.31 10.88
C ASP A 72 -3.62 -15.56 11.98
N LYS A 73 -2.78 -14.60 11.63
CA LYS A 73 -2.01 -13.76 12.55
C LYS A 73 -2.76 -12.52 13.05
N PHE A 74 -4.06 -12.40 12.74
CA PHE A 74 -4.84 -11.20 13.05
C PHE A 74 -4.84 -10.85 14.54
N ASP A 75 -5.05 -11.82 15.43
CA ASP A 75 -5.10 -11.57 16.86
C ASP A 75 -3.71 -11.20 17.43
N GLU A 76 -2.64 -11.82 16.94
CA GLU A 76 -1.26 -11.47 17.32
C GLU A 76 -0.93 -10.01 16.93
N VAL A 77 -1.38 -9.57 15.77
CA VAL A 77 -1.20 -8.17 15.33
C VAL A 77 -1.98 -7.20 16.21
N ILE A 78 -3.22 -7.54 16.60
CA ILE A 78 -4.02 -6.71 17.52
C ILE A 78 -3.31 -6.55 18.87
N ASP A 79 -2.71 -7.60 19.38
CA ASP A 79 -1.98 -7.59 20.64
C ASP A 79 -0.65 -6.81 20.54
N GLU A 80 -0.04 -6.73 19.36
CA GLU A 80 1.18 -5.97 19.11
C GLU A 80 0.94 -4.45 18.96
N ILE A 81 -0.25 -4.03 18.52
CA ILE A 81 -0.57 -2.60 18.29
C ILE A 81 -0.36 -1.73 19.54
N PRO A 82 -0.83 -2.10 20.75
CA PRO A 82 -0.55 -1.34 21.97
C PRO A 82 0.94 -1.21 22.29
N ASN A 83 1.72 -2.25 21.99
CA ASN A 83 3.17 -2.27 22.22
C ASN A 83 3.87 -1.26 21.28
N VAL A 84 3.58 -1.33 19.97
CA VAL A 84 4.12 -0.38 18.98
C VAL A 84 3.70 1.04 19.31
N ARG A 85 2.45 1.25 19.71
CA ARG A 85 1.95 2.56 20.13
C ARG A 85 2.72 3.12 21.34
N SER A 86 3.00 2.27 22.33
CA SER A 86 3.81 2.65 23.49
C SER A 86 5.22 3.03 23.09
N ASP A 87 5.87 2.22 22.27
CA ASP A 87 7.25 2.45 21.80
C ASP A 87 7.37 3.78 21.01
N LEU A 88 6.31 4.17 20.31
CA LEU A 88 6.23 5.43 19.57
C LEU A 88 5.71 6.62 20.41
N GLY A 89 5.69 6.51 21.74
CA GLY A 89 5.31 7.61 22.63
C GLY A 89 3.81 7.88 22.66
N TYR A 90 2.98 6.86 22.54
CA TYR A 90 1.51 6.92 22.63
C TYR A 90 0.86 7.86 21.63
N ILE A 91 1.37 7.89 20.41
CA ILE A 91 0.76 8.68 19.33
C ILE A 91 -0.72 8.35 19.14
N PRO A 92 -1.57 9.33 18.74
CA PRO A 92 -3.00 9.12 18.52
C PRO A 92 -3.24 8.08 17.41
N LEU A 93 -4.20 7.16 17.60
CA LEU A 93 -4.61 6.20 16.57
C LEU A 93 -5.66 6.83 15.64
N VAL A 94 -5.24 7.84 14.90
CA VAL A 94 -6.02 8.52 13.85
C VAL A 94 -5.20 8.54 12.56
N THR A 95 -5.84 8.82 11.43
CA THR A 95 -5.11 8.93 10.14
C THR A 95 -4.12 10.11 10.18
N PRO A 96 -2.85 9.96 9.80
CA PRO A 96 -2.21 8.76 9.24
C PRO A 96 -1.58 7.82 10.29
N THR A 97 -1.41 8.25 11.54
CA THR A 97 -0.63 7.54 12.57
C THR A 97 -1.21 6.17 12.94
N SER A 98 -2.53 5.97 12.84
CA SER A 98 -3.14 4.65 13.00
C SER A 98 -2.65 3.64 11.96
N GLN A 99 -2.44 4.07 10.72
CA GLN A 99 -1.89 3.22 9.66
C GLN A 99 -0.42 2.90 9.93
N ILE A 100 0.37 3.88 10.38
CA ILE A 100 1.79 3.68 10.71
C ILE A 100 1.94 2.61 11.80
N VAL A 101 1.19 2.77 12.91
CA VAL A 101 1.21 1.81 14.02
C VAL A 101 0.75 0.43 13.56
N GLY A 102 -0.35 0.34 12.80
CA GLY A 102 -0.90 -0.90 12.30
C GLY A 102 0.06 -1.63 11.37
N THR A 103 0.63 -0.92 10.39
CA THR A 103 1.59 -1.51 9.45
C THR A 103 2.85 -1.99 10.16
N GLN A 104 3.39 -1.19 11.11
CA GLN A 104 4.56 -1.63 11.88
C GLN A 104 4.26 -2.86 12.74
N ALA A 105 3.06 -2.95 13.35
CA ALA A 105 2.65 -4.12 14.12
C ALA A 105 2.57 -5.37 13.23
N VAL A 106 1.95 -5.27 12.05
CA VAL A 106 1.93 -6.38 11.06
C VAL A 106 3.36 -6.82 10.70
N ILE A 107 4.25 -5.87 10.39
CA ILE A 107 5.64 -6.18 10.02
C ILE A 107 6.37 -6.86 11.16
N ASN A 108 6.19 -6.42 12.40
CA ASN A 108 6.80 -7.04 13.57
C ASN A 108 6.38 -8.50 13.71
N VAL A 109 5.08 -8.79 13.56
CA VAL A 109 4.53 -10.15 13.69
C VAL A 109 4.95 -11.05 12.52
N LEU A 110 4.95 -10.53 11.28
CA LEU A 110 5.32 -11.33 10.11
C LEU A 110 6.81 -11.67 10.04
N ASN A 111 7.68 -10.87 10.66
CA ASN A 111 9.12 -11.12 10.68
C ASN A 111 9.61 -11.86 11.95
N ASP A 112 8.71 -12.29 12.83
CA ASP A 112 8.99 -12.95 14.10
C ASP A 112 10.01 -12.21 15.01
N GLU A 113 10.32 -10.96 14.67
CA GLU A 113 11.25 -10.09 15.42
C GLU A 113 10.77 -8.63 15.32
N ARG A 114 10.53 -8.03 16.49
CA ARG A 114 10.11 -6.64 16.59
C ARG A 114 11.17 -5.69 16.03
N TYR A 115 10.74 -4.82 15.12
CA TYR A 115 11.61 -3.79 14.51
C TYR A 115 12.84 -4.34 13.78
N LYS A 116 12.78 -5.56 13.26
CA LYS A 116 13.75 -6.09 12.30
C LYS A 116 13.70 -5.25 11.02
N VAL A 117 12.48 -4.94 10.57
CA VAL A 117 12.18 -3.98 9.51
C VAL A 117 11.42 -2.81 10.11
N ILE A 118 11.88 -1.58 9.89
CA ILE A 118 11.25 -0.36 10.39
C ILE A 118 10.79 0.45 9.18
N THR A 119 9.48 0.73 9.08
CA THR A 119 8.93 1.51 7.98
C THR A 119 9.49 2.93 7.97
N LYS A 120 9.50 3.57 6.81
CA LYS A 120 9.97 4.95 6.63
C LYS A 120 9.20 5.92 7.54
N GLU A 121 7.89 5.73 7.65
CA GLU A 121 7.02 6.56 8.47
C GLU A 121 7.24 6.33 9.97
N THR A 122 7.48 5.09 10.40
CA THR A 122 7.89 4.80 11.78
C THR A 122 9.23 5.46 12.11
N GLN A 123 10.19 5.41 11.18
CA GLN A 123 11.46 6.13 11.33
C GLN A 123 11.24 7.64 11.43
N ALA A 124 10.33 8.21 10.63
CA ALA A 124 10.01 9.64 10.65
C ALA A 124 9.42 10.09 11.99
N ILE A 125 8.56 9.26 12.62
CA ILE A 125 8.07 9.53 13.98
C ILE A 125 9.23 9.56 14.98
N LEU A 126 10.11 8.54 14.94
CA LEU A 126 11.26 8.44 15.84
C LEU A 126 12.29 9.56 15.65
N LYS A 127 12.40 10.10 14.43
CA LYS A 127 13.21 11.29 14.12
C LYS A 127 12.58 12.61 14.60
N GLY A 128 11.30 12.60 14.98
CA GLY A 128 10.56 13.79 15.39
C GLY A 128 9.92 14.58 14.24
N GLU A 129 9.88 14.03 13.02
CA GLU A 129 9.27 14.65 11.82
C GLU A 129 7.75 14.82 11.95
N TYR A 130 7.09 14.08 12.85
CA TYR A 130 5.67 14.21 13.20
C TYR A 130 5.41 15.14 14.39
N GLY A 131 6.44 15.81 14.91
CA GLY A 131 6.37 16.69 16.06
C GLY A 131 6.44 15.95 17.40
N LYS A 132 6.08 16.66 18.49
CA LYS A 132 6.18 16.13 19.84
C LYS A 132 5.14 15.05 20.12
N THR A 133 5.60 13.88 20.58
CA THR A 133 4.75 12.78 21.02
C THR A 133 4.14 13.02 22.43
N PRO A 134 2.98 12.42 22.75
CA PRO A 134 2.34 12.56 24.09
C PRO A 134 3.21 12.06 25.25
N ALA A 135 4.02 11.03 25.02
CA ALA A 135 5.00 10.52 25.98
C ALA A 135 6.35 10.30 25.28
N ASP A 136 7.37 9.94 26.04
CA ASP A 136 8.69 9.63 25.49
C ASP A 136 8.62 8.36 24.62
N VAL A 137 9.30 8.39 23.48
CA VAL A 137 9.49 7.21 22.62
C VAL A 137 10.53 6.27 23.24
N ASP A 138 10.49 4.99 22.86
CA ASP A 138 11.53 4.03 23.26
C ASP A 138 12.91 4.49 22.77
N LYS A 139 13.80 4.75 23.73
CA LYS A 139 15.12 5.32 23.45
C LYS A 139 16.06 4.37 22.70
N LYS A 140 15.92 3.06 22.89
CA LYS A 140 16.75 2.07 22.17
C LYS A 140 16.33 2.03 20.70
N LEU A 141 15.02 2.03 20.46
CA LEU A 141 14.47 2.07 19.11
C LEU A 141 14.81 3.38 18.41
N GLN A 142 14.68 4.52 19.11
CA GLN A 142 15.05 5.82 18.58
C GLN A 142 16.52 5.88 18.18
N ASN A 143 17.44 5.42 19.03
CA ASN A 143 18.87 5.37 18.74
C ASN A 143 19.19 4.42 17.57
N LYS A 144 18.47 3.30 17.43
CA LYS A 144 18.61 2.41 16.27
C LYS A 144 18.34 3.12 14.95
N VAL A 145 17.42 4.08 14.93
CA VAL A 145 17.03 4.85 13.73
C VAL A 145 17.92 6.06 13.50
N LEU A 146 18.27 6.78 14.58
CA LEU A 146 19.02 8.04 14.50
C LEU A 146 20.54 7.82 14.38
N GLY A 147 21.07 6.71 14.91
CA GLY A 147 22.51 6.55 15.11
C GLY A 147 23.04 7.67 16.01
N ASP A 148 23.99 8.44 15.48
CA ASP A 148 24.63 9.56 16.19
C ASP A 148 23.90 10.91 16.01
N LYS A 149 22.70 10.92 15.39
CA LYS A 149 21.94 12.15 15.14
C LYS A 149 20.95 12.45 16.26
N ASP A 150 20.73 13.73 16.52
CA ASP A 150 19.68 14.17 17.43
C ASP A 150 18.30 14.20 16.74
N PRO A 151 17.21 13.89 17.48
CA PRO A 151 15.88 14.01 16.95
C PRO A 151 15.46 15.49 16.79
N ILE A 152 14.54 15.75 15.88
CA ILE A 152 13.90 17.05 15.74
C ILE A 152 13.06 17.33 16.98
N THR A 153 13.33 18.47 17.66
CA THR A 153 12.62 18.89 18.88
C THR A 153 11.81 20.17 18.70
N CYS A 154 12.06 20.92 17.62
CA CYS A 154 11.25 22.07 17.22
C CYS A 154 10.00 21.61 16.43
N ARG A 155 9.12 22.55 16.07
CA ARG A 155 8.02 22.28 15.15
C ARG A 155 8.60 21.94 13.78
N PRO A 156 8.31 20.76 13.18
CA PRO A 156 8.93 20.36 11.91
C PRO A 156 8.70 21.36 10.78
N ALA A 157 7.55 22.04 10.75
CA ALA A 157 7.26 23.07 9.75
C ALA A 157 8.24 24.26 9.77
N ASP A 158 8.91 24.52 10.91
CA ASP A 158 9.91 25.60 11.02
C ASP A 158 11.23 25.25 10.31
N LEU A 159 11.40 23.98 9.90
CA LEU A 159 12.56 23.49 9.14
C LEU A 159 12.34 23.51 7.64
N ILE A 160 11.13 23.87 7.16
CA ILE A 160 10.82 23.96 5.73
C ILE A 160 11.56 25.19 5.18
N ASP A 161 12.35 24.97 4.10
CA ASP A 161 13.04 26.05 3.41
C ASP A 161 12.03 26.97 2.74
N GLU A 162 12.17 28.27 2.91
CA GLU A 162 11.33 29.29 2.22
C GLU A 162 11.42 29.19 0.70
N ASN A 163 12.48 28.59 0.16
CA ASN A 163 12.69 28.34 -1.25
C ASN A 163 12.16 26.99 -1.75
N GLU A 164 11.49 26.20 -0.90
CA GLU A 164 11.05 24.83 -1.25
C GLU A 164 10.23 24.79 -2.56
N TYR A 165 9.31 25.72 -2.73
CA TYR A 165 8.52 25.82 -3.98
C TYR A 165 9.41 26.03 -5.21
N LYS A 166 10.41 26.91 -5.12
CA LYS A 166 11.34 27.18 -6.21
C LYS A 166 12.17 25.95 -6.55
N LEU A 167 12.72 25.29 -5.53
CA LEU A 167 13.47 24.03 -5.68
C LEU A 167 12.62 22.91 -6.27
N THR A 168 11.36 22.83 -5.85
CA THR A 168 10.42 21.83 -6.37
C THR A 168 10.04 22.14 -7.84
N LYS A 169 9.86 23.41 -8.20
CA LYS A 169 9.67 23.83 -9.59
C LYS A 169 10.86 23.44 -10.47
N GLU A 170 12.09 23.67 -10.00
CA GLU A 170 13.31 23.27 -10.72
C GLU A 170 13.37 21.74 -10.92
N LYS A 171 13.05 20.97 -9.89
CA LYS A 171 12.95 19.50 -9.97
C LYS A 171 11.86 19.06 -10.97
N TYR A 172 10.69 19.71 -10.94
CA TYR A 172 9.61 19.45 -11.87
C TYR A 172 10.05 19.63 -13.32
N LEU A 173 10.64 20.79 -13.65
CA LEU A 173 11.11 21.10 -15.00
C LEU A 173 12.15 20.07 -15.48
N LYS A 174 13.11 19.73 -14.64
CA LYS A 174 14.10 18.69 -14.92
C LYS A 174 13.45 17.32 -15.17
N SER A 175 12.45 16.95 -14.37
CA SER A 175 11.73 15.69 -14.54
C SER A 175 10.93 15.64 -15.84
N LEU A 176 10.37 16.78 -16.31
CA LEU A 176 9.72 16.87 -17.61
C LEU A 176 10.71 16.61 -18.76
N GLU A 177 11.90 17.20 -18.70
CA GLU A 177 12.97 17.00 -19.68
C GLU A 177 13.42 15.54 -19.75
N GLU A 178 13.75 14.96 -18.58
CA GLU A 178 14.22 13.57 -18.45
C GLU A 178 13.19 12.53 -18.96
N ASN A 179 11.90 12.81 -18.80
CA ASN A 179 10.83 11.91 -19.24
C ASN A 179 10.24 12.27 -20.63
N ASN A 180 10.79 13.27 -21.31
CA ASN A 180 10.27 13.78 -22.60
C ASN A 180 8.77 14.12 -22.54
N ILE A 181 8.34 14.81 -21.49
CA ILE A 181 6.96 15.24 -21.28
C ILE A 181 6.84 16.70 -21.71
N SER A 182 5.93 16.97 -22.64
CA SER A 182 5.64 18.33 -23.12
C SER A 182 4.32 18.81 -22.53
N VAL A 183 4.40 19.53 -21.41
CA VAL A 183 3.27 20.18 -20.74
C VAL A 183 3.73 21.54 -20.19
N ASP A 184 2.78 22.47 -20.05
CA ASP A 184 3.07 23.80 -19.55
C ASP A 184 3.50 23.79 -18.07
N ASP A 185 4.33 24.76 -17.67
CA ASP A 185 4.77 24.94 -16.28
C ASP A 185 3.77 25.75 -15.43
N THR A 186 2.48 25.43 -15.57
CA THR A 186 1.43 26.08 -14.77
C THR A 186 1.59 25.72 -13.28
N GLU A 187 1.14 26.61 -12.41
CA GLU A 187 1.14 26.37 -10.97
C GLU A 187 0.40 25.08 -10.60
N GLU A 188 -0.73 24.80 -11.27
CA GLU A 188 -1.50 23.57 -11.09
C GLU A 188 -0.65 22.33 -11.40
N ASN A 189 0.08 22.30 -12.51
CA ASN A 189 0.91 21.17 -12.89
C ASN A 189 2.10 20.99 -11.95
N ILE A 190 2.70 22.07 -11.46
CA ILE A 190 3.76 22.04 -10.44
C ILE A 190 3.20 21.47 -9.13
N LEU A 191 2.01 21.88 -8.71
CA LEU A 191 1.36 21.36 -7.50
C LEU A 191 0.98 19.87 -7.64
N ILE A 192 0.51 19.43 -8.80
CA ILE A 192 0.25 18.01 -9.10
C ILE A 192 1.55 17.21 -8.92
N TYR A 193 2.66 17.68 -9.48
CA TYR A 193 3.96 17.04 -9.30
C TYR A 193 4.43 17.04 -7.84
N THR A 194 4.25 18.17 -7.15
CA THR A 194 4.66 18.32 -5.75
C THR A 194 3.95 17.32 -4.83
N LEU A 195 2.64 17.15 -5.04
CA LEU A 195 1.82 16.25 -4.23
C LEU A 195 1.98 14.78 -4.63
N PHE A 196 2.22 14.51 -5.91
CA PHE A 196 2.26 13.17 -6.49
C PHE A 196 3.39 13.05 -7.53
N PRO A 197 4.68 13.01 -7.13
CA PRO A 197 5.79 13.14 -8.08
C PRO A 197 5.74 12.14 -9.25
N GLU A 198 5.55 10.86 -8.99
CA GLU A 198 5.54 9.82 -10.02
C GLU A 198 4.19 9.68 -10.73
N ILE A 199 3.13 9.55 -9.93
CA ILE A 199 1.75 9.42 -10.47
C ILE A 199 1.34 10.70 -11.19
N GLY A 200 1.74 11.87 -10.67
CA GLY A 200 1.51 13.16 -11.29
C GLY A 200 2.20 13.29 -12.65
N LEU A 201 3.45 12.88 -12.78
CA LEU A 201 4.13 12.85 -14.10
C LEU A 201 3.44 11.90 -15.08
N LYS A 202 3.04 10.70 -14.63
CA LYS A 202 2.26 9.77 -15.46
C LYS A 202 0.92 10.37 -15.90
N PHE A 203 0.23 11.05 -14.98
CA PHE A 203 -1.01 11.75 -15.28
C PHE A 203 -0.78 12.87 -16.30
N LEU A 204 0.19 13.75 -16.08
CA LEU A 204 0.49 14.89 -16.96
C LEU A 204 0.88 14.41 -18.36
N LYS A 205 1.67 13.35 -18.47
CA LYS A 205 2.05 12.72 -19.75
C LYS A 205 0.85 12.22 -20.54
N ASN A 206 -0.19 11.71 -19.84
CA ASN A 206 -1.31 11.04 -20.48
C ASN A 206 -2.64 11.80 -20.31
N LYS A 207 -2.62 13.05 -19.86
CA LYS A 207 -3.82 13.84 -19.51
C LYS A 207 -4.88 13.84 -20.60
N GLU A 208 -4.47 13.86 -21.86
CA GLU A 208 -5.37 13.85 -23.02
C GLU A 208 -5.74 12.42 -23.49
N ASN A 209 -5.07 11.39 -22.99
CA ASN A 209 -5.32 10.01 -23.39
C ASN A 209 -6.13 9.26 -22.34
N LYS A 210 -7.45 9.27 -22.49
CA LYS A 210 -8.38 8.62 -21.54
C LYS A 210 -8.18 7.10 -21.41
N ASP A 211 -7.62 6.45 -22.42
CA ASP A 211 -7.41 4.99 -22.42
C ASP A 211 -6.29 4.56 -21.47
N CYS A 212 -5.45 5.50 -21.01
CA CYS A 212 -4.40 5.25 -20.03
C CYS A 212 -4.89 5.24 -18.57
N PHE A 213 -6.15 5.57 -18.34
CA PHE A 213 -6.74 5.65 -17.00
C PHE A 213 -7.75 4.53 -16.78
N GLU A 214 -8.00 4.23 -15.50
CA GLU A 214 -9.03 3.27 -15.13
C GLU A 214 -10.39 3.69 -15.70
N LYS A 215 -11.10 2.70 -16.25
CA LYS A 215 -12.46 2.90 -16.71
C LYS A 215 -13.37 3.25 -15.55
N SER A 216 -14.30 4.18 -15.75
CA SER A 216 -15.30 4.47 -14.71
C SER A 216 -16.14 3.23 -14.40
N PRO A 217 -16.69 3.10 -13.17
CA PRO A 217 -17.57 1.98 -12.82
C PRO A 217 -18.75 1.81 -13.79
N THR A 218 -19.22 2.89 -14.40
CA THR A 218 -20.28 2.85 -15.43
C THR A 218 -19.78 2.20 -16.72
N GLN A 219 -18.52 2.45 -17.10
CA GLN A 219 -17.91 1.84 -18.29
C GLN A 219 -17.61 0.35 -18.08
N LEU A 220 -17.23 -0.05 -16.85
CA LEU A 220 -17.01 -1.46 -16.48
C LEU A 220 -18.31 -2.26 -16.50
N SER A 221 -19.45 -1.63 -16.17
CA SER A 221 -20.77 -2.30 -16.22
C SER A 221 -21.26 -2.58 -17.65
N GLU A 222 -20.66 -1.97 -18.66
CA GLU A 222 -21.01 -2.18 -20.08
C GLU A 222 -20.17 -3.30 -20.73
N GLU A 223 -19.07 -3.76 -20.11
CA GLU A 223 -18.31 -4.90 -20.63
C GLU A 223 -19.02 -6.22 -20.30
N LYS A 224 -19.85 -6.66 -21.22
CA LYS A 224 -20.65 -7.90 -21.13
C LYS A 224 -19.86 -9.16 -21.55
N ASN A 225 -18.57 -9.06 -21.77
CA ASN A 225 -17.69 -10.14 -22.24
C ASN A 225 -16.46 -10.23 -21.39
N GLY A 226 -15.99 -11.43 -21.11
CA GLY A 226 -14.78 -11.62 -20.31
C GLY A 226 -14.25 -13.06 -20.35
N TYR A 227 -13.26 -13.33 -19.51
CA TYR A 227 -12.66 -14.65 -19.35
C TYR A 227 -12.68 -15.03 -17.88
N TYR A 228 -13.10 -16.25 -17.58
CA TYR A 228 -12.92 -16.86 -16.27
C TYR A 228 -11.81 -17.89 -16.33
N LYS A 229 -10.95 -17.91 -15.30
CA LYS A 229 -10.07 -19.03 -15.05
C LYS A 229 -10.82 -20.02 -14.15
N VAL A 230 -11.08 -21.21 -14.65
CA VAL A 230 -11.74 -22.28 -13.91
C VAL A 230 -10.70 -23.37 -13.67
N VAL A 231 -10.52 -23.80 -12.44
CA VAL A 231 -9.62 -24.91 -12.09
C VAL A 231 -10.45 -26.13 -11.78
N ILE A 232 -10.25 -27.22 -12.51
CA ILE A 232 -10.91 -28.51 -12.29
C ILE A 232 -9.81 -29.58 -12.22
N ASP A 233 -9.75 -30.33 -11.13
CA ASP A 233 -8.76 -31.40 -10.90
C ASP A 233 -7.30 -30.93 -11.19
N GLU A 234 -6.92 -29.79 -10.60
CA GLU A 234 -5.61 -29.14 -10.77
C GLU A 234 -5.29 -28.69 -12.21
N THR A 235 -6.27 -28.73 -13.12
CA THR A 235 -6.12 -28.28 -14.50
C THR A 235 -6.78 -26.92 -14.70
N ASP A 236 -6.01 -25.98 -15.26
CA ASP A 236 -6.50 -24.63 -15.54
C ASP A 236 -7.26 -24.56 -16.86
N TYR A 237 -8.48 -24.05 -16.82
CA TYR A 237 -9.31 -23.76 -17.98
C TYR A 237 -9.57 -22.26 -18.08
N VAL A 238 -9.39 -21.69 -19.28
CA VAL A 238 -9.80 -20.31 -19.57
C VAL A 238 -11.14 -20.36 -20.32
N VAL A 239 -12.18 -19.90 -19.65
CA VAL A 239 -13.55 -19.86 -20.21
C VAL A 239 -13.86 -18.42 -20.64
N LYS A 240 -14.07 -18.22 -21.93
CA LYS A 240 -14.60 -16.98 -22.46
C LYS A 240 -16.11 -16.95 -22.22
N TYR A 241 -16.61 -15.87 -21.61
CA TYR A 241 -18.04 -15.64 -21.53
C TYR A 241 -18.41 -14.39 -22.31
N SER A 242 -19.56 -14.44 -22.93
CA SER A 242 -20.21 -13.30 -23.55
C SER A 242 -21.68 -13.33 -23.20
N GLN A 243 -22.28 -12.16 -22.97
CA GLN A 243 -23.72 -12.08 -22.78
C GLN A 243 -24.36 -12.12 -24.18
N THR A 244 -25.15 -13.20 -24.45
CA THR A 244 -25.94 -13.31 -25.65
C THR A 244 -27.41 -13.45 -25.24
N ASP A 245 -28.34 -12.98 -26.10
CA ASP A 245 -29.78 -13.08 -25.84
C ASP A 245 -30.30 -14.50 -26.08
N GLU A 246 -29.50 -15.36 -26.73
CA GLU A 246 -29.81 -16.80 -26.94
C GLU A 246 -28.56 -17.65 -26.65
N PRO A 247 -28.66 -18.79 -25.95
CA PRO A 247 -27.54 -19.68 -25.67
C PRO A 247 -27.13 -20.46 -26.92
N GLU A 248 -25.97 -20.19 -27.48
CA GLU A 248 -25.35 -21.03 -28.50
C GLU A 248 -24.45 -22.10 -27.86
N ILE A 249 -24.74 -23.38 -28.16
CA ILE A 249 -23.89 -24.49 -27.77
C ILE A 249 -22.75 -24.61 -28.80
N ILE A 250 -21.56 -24.12 -28.41
CA ILE A 250 -20.38 -24.25 -29.25
C ILE A 250 -19.66 -25.56 -28.92
N ASN A 251 -19.87 -26.58 -29.76
CA ASN A 251 -19.04 -27.78 -29.76
C ASN A 251 -17.71 -27.49 -30.48
N GLY A 252 -16.67 -27.22 -29.74
CA GLY A 252 -15.35 -26.93 -30.31
C GLY A 252 -14.21 -27.44 -29.45
N ASN A 253 -13.64 -28.56 -29.85
CA ASN A 253 -12.29 -28.99 -29.46
C ASN A 253 -11.28 -28.06 -30.13
N SER A 254 -10.67 -27.17 -29.41
CA SER A 254 -9.40 -26.56 -29.78
C SER A 254 -8.66 -26.15 -28.50
N ASN A 255 -7.71 -27.00 -28.15
CA ASN A 255 -6.69 -26.73 -27.14
C ASN A 255 -5.69 -25.73 -27.72
N PRO A 256 -5.51 -24.54 -27.16
CA PRO A 256 -4.31 -23.78 -27.44
C PRO A 256 -3.18 -24.33 -26.56
N GLU A 257 -2.14 -24.88 -27.20
CA GLU A 257 -0.91 -25.27 -26.54
C GLU A 257 -0.30 -24.10 -25.78
N LEU A 258 -0.21 -24.25 -24.46
CA LEU A 258 0.59 -23.39 -23.61
C LEU A 258 2.06 -23.80 -23.80
N GLN A 259 2.83 -22.99 -24.51
CA GLN A 259 4.27 -23.11 -24.54
C GLN A 259 4.83 -22.74 -23.16
N SER A 260 5.24 -23.76 -22.42
CA SER A 260 6.04 -23.60 -21.21
C SER A 260 7.49 -23.26 -21.62
N ASN A 261 7.89 -22.02 -21.45
CA ASN A 261 9.31 -21.68 -21.51
C ASN A 261 9.97 -22.03 -20.16
N ASN A 262 10.45 -23.26 -20.07
CA ASN A 262 11.44 -23.66 -19.08
C ASN A 262 12.81 -23.13 -19.53
N ASN A 263 13.24 -22.01 -19.01
CA ASN A 263 14.65 -21.65 -18.99
C ASN A 263 15.20 -21.93 -17.60
N GLU A 264 15.85 -23.08 -17.45
CA GLU A 264 16.77 -23.33 -16.34
C GLU A 264 17.96 -22.37 -16.42
N PRO A 265 18.36 -21.73 -15.31
CA PRO A 265 19.58 -20.92 -15.30
C PRO A 265 20.80 -21.84 -15.09
N ALA A 266 21.77 -21.69 -15.99
CA ALA A 266 23.10 -22.25 -15.85
C ALA A 266 23.80 -21.72 -14.59
N SER A 267 24.34 -22.64 -13.79
CA SER A 267 25.16 -22.41 -12.61
C SER A 267 26.46 -21.67 -12.96
N ASP A 268 26.76 -20.54 -12.24
CA ASP A 268 28.11 -20.32 -11.75
C ASP A 268 28.14 -19.18 -10.70
N LYS A 269 28.69 -19.51 -9.53
CA LYS A 269 28.94 -18.72 -8.33
C LYS A 269 27.67 -18.22 -7.63
N THR A 270 27.35 -18.87 -6.51
CA THR A 270 26.27 -18.54 -5.60
C THR A 270 26.44 -17.12 -5.05
N GLY A 271 25.69 -16.18 -5.61
CA GLY A 271 25.48 -14.86 -5.05
C GLY A 271 24.45 -14.93 -3.92
N MET A 272 24.42 -13.89 -3.08
CA MET A 272 23.41 -13.73 -2.03
C MET A 272 22.11 -13.22 -2.65
N VAL A 273 21.03 -14.00 -2.61
CA VAL A 273 19.71 -13.55 -3.08
C VAL A 273 18.99 -12.81 -1.95
N ILE A 274 18.52 -11.63 -2.26
CA ILE A 274 17.69 -10.82 -1.36
C ILE A 274 16.24 -10.97 -1.79
N ASN A 275 15.39 -11.40 -0.84
CA ASN A 275 13.99 -11.70 -1.07
C ASN A 275 13.08 -10.61 -0.52
N ALA A 276 11.85 -10.55 -1.02
CA ALA A 276 10.82 -9.64 -0.54
C ALA A 276 10.44 -9.99 0.92
N PRO A 277 10.51 -9.03 1.85
CA PRO A 277 10.10 -9.26 3.24
C PRO A 277 8.59 -9.32 3.42
N LEU A 278 7.83 -8.78 2.46
CA LEU A 278 6.38 -8.65 2.47
C LEU A 278 5.84 -8.76 1.05
N ALA A 279 4.57 -9.15 0.90
CA ALA A 279 3.87 -9.01 -0.35
C ALA A 279 3.57 -7.53 -0.66
N GLY A 280 3.70 -7.14 -1.92
CA GLY A 280 3.47 -5.76 -2.34
C GLY A 280 3.73 -5.55 -3.84
N ASN A 281 3.75 -4.27 -4.23
CA ASN A 281 4.10 -3.88 -5.59
C ASN A 281 5.50 -3.27 -5.61
N ILE A 282 6.30 -3.56 -6.62
CA ILE A 282 7.59 -2.90 -6.82
C ILE A 282 7.33 -1.46 -7.26
N PHE A 283 7.55 -0.53 -6.34
CA PHE A 283 7.29 0.88 -6.58
C PHE A 283 8.37 1.49 -7.48
N ARG A 284 9.65 1.28 -7.12
CA ARG A 284 10.79 1.67 -7.96
C ARG A 284 12.04 0.86 -7.63
N ILE A 285 12.90 0.76 -8.63
CA ILE A 285 14.23 0.16 -8.55
C ILE A 285 15.24 1.31 -8.65
N GLU A 286 16.07 1.49 -7.60
CA GLU A 286 17.01 2.62 -7.51
C GLU A 286 18.41 2.29 -8.05
N LYS A 287 18.70 1.02 -8.31
CA LYS A 287 19.99 0.53 -8.78
C LYS A 287 19.85 -0.37 -10.00
N ASN A 288 20.89 -0.42 -10.81
CA ASN A 288 20.94 -1.24 -12.01
C ASN A 288 21.83 -2.46 -11.82
N ILE A 289 21.67 -3.46 -12.72
CA ILE A 289 22.58 -4.60 -12.80
C ILE A 289 23.99 -4.09 -13.08
N GLY A 290 24.94 -4.52 -12.26
CA GLY A 290 26.34 -4.10 -12.35
C GLY A 290 26.74 -2.94 -11.42
N ASP A 291 25.79 -2.29 -10.75
CA ASP A 291 26.11 -1.23 -9.78
C ASP A 291 26.76 -1.84 -8.53
N THR A 292 27.73 -1.09 -8.00
CA THR A 292 28.34 -1.38 -6.69
C THR A 292 27.49 -0.72 -5.60
N VAL A 293 27.16 -1.47 -4.55
CA VAL A 293 26.33 -1.03 -3.45
C VAL A 293 27.04 -1.25 -2.11
N SER A 294 26.79 -0.33 -1.19
CA SER A 294 27.31 -0.38 0.17
C SER A 294 26.32 -1.06 1.10
N ASN A 295 26.80 -1.55 2.25
CA ASN A 295 25.91 -2.06 3.29
C ASN A 295 24.85 -1.02 3.67
N ASP A 296 23.60 -1.46 3.84
CA ASP A 296 22.44 -0.64 4.20
C ASP A 296 22.00 0.37 3.10
N GLU A 297 22.49 0.21 1.87
CA GLU A 297 22.09 1.03 0.72
C GLU A 297 20.78 0.51 0.10
N THR A 298 19.86 1.42 -0.22
CA THR A 298 18.56 1.08 -0.82
C THR A 298 18.74 0.68 -2.28
N VAL A 299 18.19 -0.47 -2.66
CA VAL A 299 18.18 -0.99 -4.05
C VAL A 299 16.79 -0.94 -4.66
N ILE A 300 15.77 -1.29 -3.88
CA ILE A 300 14.38 -1.37 -4.32
C ILE A 300 13.50 -0.69 -3.28
N VAL A 301 12.47 -0.01 -3.75
CA VAL A 301 11.35 0.47 -2.91
C VAL A 301 10.12 -0.37 -3.24
N LEU A 302 9.62 -1.07 -2.24
CA LEU A 302 8.41 -1.88 -2.30
C LEU A 302 7.25 -1.08 -1.69
N GLU A 303 6.13 -0.97 -2.38
CA GLU A 303 4.88 -0.50 -1.80
C GLU A 303 4.11 -1.71 -1.24
N ALA A 304 4.03 -1.77 0.08
CA ALA A 304 3.25 -2.78 0.79
C ALA A 304 2.30 -2.08 1.76
N MET A 305 1.03 -2.50 1.80
CA MET A 305 0.03 -1.95 2.73
C MET A 305 -0.14 -0.42 2.61
N LYS A 306 0.02 0.14 1.40
CA LYS A 306 -0.02 1.59 1.08
C LYS A 306 1.12 2.40 1.72
N MET A 307 2.22 1.75 2.06
CA MET A 307 3.42 2.36 2.63
C MET A 307 4.66 1.92 1.87
N GLU A 308 5.63 2.84 1.75
CA GLU A 308 6.91 2.54 1.11
C GLU A 308 7.83 1.78 2.08
N THR A 309 8.29 0.61 1.67
CA THR A 309 9.29 -0.17 2.38
C THR A 309 10.56 -0.25 1.55
N THR A 310 11.67 0.26 2.10
CA THR A 310 12.96 0.22 1.41
C THR A 310 13.62 -1.14 1.60
N ILE A 311 13.99 -1.78 0.50
CA ILE A 311 14.77 -3.00 0.49
C ILE A 311 16.24 -2.63 0.32
N LYS A 312 17.01 -2.90 1.36
CA LYS A 312 18.41 -2.52 1.46
C LYS A 312 19.33 -3.71 1.31
N THR A 313 20.58 -3.42 0.95
CA THR A 313 21.64 -4.44 0.89
C THR A 313 22.14 -4.79 2.30
N PRO A 314 22.25 -6.07 2.65
CA PRO A 314 22.77 -6.49 3.94
C PRO A 314 24.31 -6.42 4.04
N THR A 315 24.99 -6.24 2.92
CA THR A 315 26.46 -6.19 2.81
C THR A 315 26.89 -5.33 1.64
N ASN A 316 28.15 -4.93 1.61
CA ASN A 316 28.77 -4.37 0.41
C ASN A 316 28.85 -5.44 -0.67
N GLY A 317 28.60 -5.06 -1.92
CA GLY A 317 28.64 -5.98 -3.04
C GLY A 317 28.35 -5.32 -4.39
N LYS A 318 28.17 -6.14 -5.40
CA LYS A 318 27.76 -5.71 -6.74
C LYS A 318 26.47 -6.41 -7.14
N ILE A 319 25.52 -5.69 -7.73
CA ILE A 319 24.27 -6.28 -8.19
C ILE A 319 24.55 -7.15 -9.41
N LYS A 320 24.37 -8.45 -9.27
CA LYS A 320 24.54 -9.43 -10.33
C LYS A 320 23.32 -9.53 -11.21
N GLN A 321 22.14 -9.57 -10.60
CA GLN A 321 20.87 -9.73 -11.28
C GLN A 321 19.73 -9.08 -10.51
N ILE A 322 18.72 -8.59 -11.23
CA ILE A 322 17.45 -8.09 -10.69
C ILE A 322 16.36 -8.94 -11.33
N PHE A 323 15.51 -9.58 -10.49
CA PHE A 323 14.50 -10.56 -10.95
C PHE A 323 13.15 -9.92 -11.25
N ILE A 324 12.96 -8.63 -10.92
CA ILE A 324 11.68 -7.91 -10.93
C ILE A 324 11.78 -6.62 -11.75
N LYS A 325 10.62 -6.05 -12.07
CA LYS A 325 10.48 -4.76 -12.76
C LYS A 325 9.56 -3.82 -11.96
N ASN A 326 9.64 -2.53 -12.25
CA ASN A 326 8.71 -1.55 -11.69
C ASN A 326 7.26 -1.93 -12.02
N GLY A 327 6.40 -1.96 -11.01
CA GLY A 327 5.00 -2.33 -11.10
C GLY A 327 4.71 -3.83 -10.94
N ASP A 328 5.72 -4.69 -10.82
CA ASP A 328 5.52 -6.12 -10.54
C ASP A 328 4.93 -6.33 -9.15
N LYS A 329 4.03 -7.32 -9.03
CA LYS A 329 3.54 -7.81 -7.76
C LYS A 329 4.42 -8.94 -7.26
N VAL A 330 4.85 -8.86 -6.01
CA VAL A 330 5.67 -9.89 -5.35
C VAL A 330 4.97 -10.38 -4.07
N GLN A 331 5.24 -11.64 -3.73
CA GLN A 331 4.84 -12.24 -2.46
C GLN A 331 6.01 -12.20 -1.47
N SER A 332 5.73 -12.37 -0.18
CA SER A 332 6.79 -12.54 0.82
C SER A 332 7.64 -13.75 0.48
N GLY A 333 8.96 -13.57 0.43
CA GLY A 333 9.92 -14.61 0.06
C GLY A 333 10.31 -14.64 -1.42
N ASP A 334 9.63 -13.91 -2.30
CA ASP A 334 10.00 -13.85 -3.72
C ASP A 334 11.38 -13.21 -3.92
N PRO A 335 12.22 -13.73 -4.85
CA PRO A 335 13.54 -13.19 -5.10
C PRO A 335 13.45 -11.82 -5.79
N LEU A 336 14.17 -10.84 -5.26
CA LEU A 336 14.20 -9.47 -5.80
C LEU A 336 15.46 -9.19 -6.59
N PHE A 337 16.62 -9.43 -5.99
CA PHE A 337 17.93 -9.24 -6.65
C PHE A 337 19.01 -10.11 -6.02
N GLU A 338 20.11 -10.31 -6.74
CA GLU A 338 21.27 -11.11 -6.34
C GLU A 338 22.52 -10.23 -6.23
N LEU A 339 23.24 -10.36 -5.12
CA LEU A 339 24.53 -9.70 -4.85
C LEU A 339 25.68 -10.70 -5.00
N ILE A 340 26.83 -10.18 -5.50
CA ILE A 340 28.13 -10.88 -5.53
C ILE A 340 29.20 -10.03 -4.92
#